data_cf7f91a2d8fe0be32eeab125869c4699
#
_entry.id   cf7f91a2d8fe0be32eeab125869c4699
#
_cell.length_a   1.000
_cell.length_b   1.000
_cell.length_c   1.000
_cell.angle_alpha   90.00
_cell.angle_beta   90.00
_cell.angle_gamma   90.00
#
_symmetry.space_group_name_H-M   'P 1'
#
loop_
_entity.id
_entity.type
_entity.pdbx_description
1 polymer ?
#
loop_
_entity_poly.entity_id
_entity_poly.type
_entity_poly.pdbx_seq_one_letter_code
_entity_poly.pdbx_strand_id
1 'polypeptide(L)'
;MKNPIENLNKAFDSRIRMGVMSTLIVSDEINFNDLKQMLGVTDGNLASHLTNLEENGFIKVHKGFIGRKTNTTYSITKAGEKAFKEHIDALEAIIKGVK
;
A
#
# COMPACT_ATOMS: atom_id res chain seq x y z
N MET A 1 21.49 -15.97 -15.87
CA MET A 1 21.46 -15.22 -14.63
C MET A 1 20.11 -14.54 -14.46
N LYS A 2 19.49 -14.71 -13.32
CA LYS A 2 18.19 -14.06 -13.07
C LYS A 2 18.34 -12.57 -12.83
N ASN A 3 17.42 -11.81 -13.40
CA ASN A 3 17.34 -10.39 -13.15
C ASN A 3 16.86 -10.18 -11.70
N PRO A 4 17.67 -9.55 -10.83
CA PRO A 4 17.32 -9.42 -9.41
C PRO A 4 16.07 -8.58 -9.14
N ILE A 5 15.66 -7.76 -10.11
CA ILE A 5 14.45 -6.92 -9.93
C ILE A 5 13.21 -7.54 -10.58
N GLU A 6 13.32 -8.72 -11.16
CA GLU A 6 12.24 -9.35 -11.92
C GLU A 6 10.96 -9.56 -11.10
N ASN A 7 11.12 -9.94 -9.84
CA ASN A 7 9.98 -10.25 -8.98
C ASN A 7 9.49 -9.06 -8.16
N LEU A 8 10.09 -7.88 -8.33
CA LEU A 8 9.60 -6.68 -7.69
C LEU A 8 8.31 -6.22 -8.38
N ASN A 9 7.37 -5.72 -7.59
CA ASN A 9 6.08 -5.29 -8.11
C ASN A 9 6.11 -3.78 -8.37
N LYS A 10 5.82 -3.38 -9.61
CA LYS A 10 5.81 -1.96 -10.00
C LYS A 10 4.79 -1.13 -9.22
N ALA A 11 3.70 -1.74 -8.77
CA ALA A 11 2.70 -1.04 -7.98
C ALA A 11 3.29 -0.51 -6.67
N PHE A 12 4.37 -1.10 -6.19
CA PHE A 12 5.03 -0.69 -4.96
C PHE A 12 6.33 0.10 -5.20
N ASP A 13 6.53 0.52 -6.43
CA ASP A 13 7.69 1.32 -6.83
C ASP A 13 7.43 2.81 -6.52
N SER A 14 7.08 3.06 -5.27
CA SER A 14 6.77 4.37 -4.75
C SER A 14 6.86 4.34 -3.23
N ARG A 15 7.54 5.32 -2.69
CA ARG A 15 7.67 5.51 -1.24
C ARG A 15 6.32 5.56 -0.56
N ILE A 16 5.38 6.31 -1.15
CA ILE A 16 4.05 6.49 -0.58
C ILE A 16 3.26 5.19 -0.63
N ARG A 17 3.26 4.51 -1.78
CA ARG A 17 2.53 3.24 -1.90
C ARG A 17 3.12 2.17 -0.99
N MET A 18 4.45 2.10 -0.85
CA MET A 18 5.08 1.21 0.12
C MET A 18 4.63 1.53 1.54
N GLY A 19 4.57 2.81 1.89
CA GLY A 19 4.10 3.25 3.20
C GLY A 19 2.66 2.87 3.46
N VAL A 20 1.78 3.05 2.47
CA VAL A 20 0.37 2.66 2.59
C VAL A 20 0.25 1.16 2.85
N MET A 21 0.89 0.35 2.02
CA MET A 21 0.80 -1.11 2.15
C MET A 21 1.39 -1.60 3.47
N SER A 22 2.51 -1.03 3.90
CA SER A 22 3.15 -1.39 5.18
C SER A 22 2.23 -1.10 6.37
N THR A 23 1.48 0.00 6.30
CA THR A 23 0.56 0.39 7.36
C THR A 23 -0.68 -0.50 7.34
N LEU A 24 -1.25 -0.72 6.15
CA LEU A 24 -2.49 -1.49 6.03
C LEU A 24 -2.31 -2.97 6.33
N ILE A 25 -1.14 -3.54 6.04
CA ILE A 25 -0.93 -4.98 6.24
C ILE A 25 -0.97 -5.38 7.73
N VAL A 26 -0.70 -4.45 8.62
CA VAL A 26 -0.74 -4.69 10.07
C VAL A 26 -1.96 -4.05 10.73
N SER A 27 -2.93 -3.60 9.94
CA SER A 27 -4.11 -2.89 10.43
C SER A 27 -5.37 -3.48 9.81
N ASP A 28 -6.51 -3.34 10.49
CA ASP A 28 -7.78 -3.75 9.91
C ASP A 28 -8.27 -2.73 8.91
N GLU A 29 -8.35 -1.48 9.36
CA GLU A 29 -8.91 -0.40 8.55
C GLU A 29 -8.37 0.94 9.05
N ILE A 30 -7.98 1.82 8.15
CA ILE A 30 -7.44 3.13 8.51
C ILE A 30 -8.11 4.20 7.66
N ASN A 31 -8.50 5.31 8.27
CA ASN A 31 -9.11 6.40 7.53
C ASN A 31 -8.06 7.27 6.82
N PHE A 32 -8.53 8.06 5.86
CA PHE A 32 -7.67 8.89 5.02
C PHE A 32 -6.80 9.85 5.82
N ASN A 33 -7.38 10.53 6.81
CA ASN A 33 -6.66 11.53 7.60
C ASN A 33 -5.54 10.90 8.42
N ASP A 34 -5.80 9.74 9.02
CA ASP A 34 -4.79 9.02 9.79
C ASP A 34 -3.64 8.56 8.90
N LEU A 35 -3.96 8.00 7.72
CA LEU A 35 -2.92 7.63 6.76
C LEU A 35 -2.07 8.84 6.36
N LYS A 36 -2.73 9.95 6.08
CA LYS A 36 -2.05 11.18 5.69
C LYS A 36 -1.06 11.63 6.77
N GLN A 37 -1.50 11.64 8.02
CA GLN A 37 -0.67 12.04 9.13
C GLN A 37 0.49 11.07 9.36
N MET A 38 0.21 9.78 9.33
CA MET A 38 1.23 8.74 9.55
C MET A 38 2.32 8.79 8.50
N LEU A 39 1.95 9.08 7.25
CA LEU A 39 2.91 9.11 6.14
C LEU A 39 3.51 10.48 5.87
N GLY A 40 2.94 11.54 6.47
CA GLY A 40 3.46 12.90 6.29
C GLY A 40 3.36 13.39 4.86
N VAL A 41 2.25 13.12 4.17
CA VAL A 41 2.07 13.43 2.76
C VAL A 41 0.91 14.41 2.56
N THR A 42 0.82 14.97 1.34
CA THR A 42 -0.29 15.86 0.98
C THR A 42 -1.53 15.05 0.57
N ASP A 43 -2.70 15.69 0.65
CA ASP A 43 -3.97 15.07 0.24
C ASP A 43 -3.90 14.55 -1.20
N GLY A 44 -3.41 15.38 -2.11
CA GLY A 44 -3.35 15.04 -3.53
C GLY A 44 -2.43 13.86 -3.81
N ASN A 45 -1.25 13.86 -3.18
CA ASN A 45 -0.31 12.75 -3.37
C ASN A 45 -0.88 11.45 -2.82
N LEU A 46 -1.45 11.48 -1.62
CA LEU A 46 -2.03 10.29 -1.02
C LEU A 46 -3.21 9.78 -1.86
N ALA A 47 -4.14 10.67 -2.24
CA ALA A 47 -5.30 10.28 -3.02
C ALA A 47 -4.91 9.60 -4.34
N SER A 48 -3.94 10.15 -5.04
CA SER A 48 -3.47 9.60 -6.31
C SER A 48 -2.91 8.19 -6.14
N HIS A 49 -2.08 7.98 -5.12
CA HIS A 49 -1.49 6.67 -4.87
C HIS A 49 -2.51 5.66 -4.36
N LEU A 50 -3.48 6.08 -3.55
CA LEU A 50 -4.56 5.21 -3.10
C LEU A 50 -5.42 4.75 -4.28
N THR A 51 -5.73 5.65 -5.20
CA THR A 51 -6.47 5.29 -6.42
C THR A 51 -5.70 4.25 -7.22
N ASN A 52 -4.40 4.42 -7.38
CA ASN A 52 -3.56 3.46 -8.09
C ASN A 52 -3.62 2.07 -7.45
N LEU A 53 -3.47 2.01 -6.13
CA LEU A 53 -3.52 0.74 -5.40
C LEU A 53 -4.90 0.08 -5.47
N GLU A 54 -5.96 0.87 -5.43
CA GLU A 54 -7.32 0.37 -5.58
C GLU A 54 -7.54 -0.21 -6.98
N GLU A 55 -7.08 0.48 -8.00
CA GLU A 55 -7.18 0.02 -9.40
C GLU A 55 -6.43 -1.29 -9.62
N ASN A 56 -5.34 -1.49 -8.91
CA ASN A 56 -4.60 -2.76 -8.94
C ASN A 56 -5.28 -3.88 -8.15
N GLY A 57 -6.34 -3.56 -7.42
CA GLY A 57 -7.05 -4.54 -6.61
C GLY A 57 -6.37 -4.87 -5.29
N PHE A 58 -5.42 -4.04 -4.87
CA PHE A 58 -4.62 -4.32 -3.68
C PHE A 58 -5.19 -3.74 -2.40
N ILE A 59 -6.06 -2.75 -2.52
CA ILE A 59 -6.75 -2.17 -1.37
C ILE A 59 -8.22 -1.99 -1.67
N LYS A 60 -9.04 -1.92 -0.61
CA LYS A 60 -10.46 -1.61 -0.66
C LYS A 60 -10.70 -0.26 -0.06
N VAL A 61 -11.66 0.46 -0.62
CA VAL A 61 -12.09 1.76 -0.13
C VAL A 61 -13.52 1.63 0.42
N HIS A 62 -13.71 2.09 1.63
CA HIS A 62 -15.00 2.12 2.30
C HIS A 62 -15.40 3.57 2.53
N LYS A 63 -16.51 3.98 1.95
CA LYS A 63 -17.07 5.31 2.20
C LYS A 63 -18.23 5.17 3.16
N GLY A 64 -18.17 5.88 4.27
CA GLY A 64 -19.19 5.84 5.30
C GLY A 64 -19.34 7.19 5.97
N PHE A 65 -19.97 7.18 7.12
CA PHE A 65 -20.20 8.39 7.89
C PHE A 65 -19.87 8.17 9.34
N ILE A 66 -19.35 9.22 9.98
CA ILE A 66 -19.26 9.31 11.43
C ILE A 66 -20.10 10.53 11.78
N GLY A 67 -21.30 10.30 12.31
CA GLY A 67 -22.28 11.37 12.47
C GLY A 67 -22.69 11.90 11.10
N ARG A 68 -22.48 13.20 10.87
CA ARG A 68 -22.81 13.86 9.59
C ARG A 68 -21.62 14.01 8.67
N LYS A 69 -20.43 13.61 9.12
CA LYS A 69 -19.22 13.72 8.31
C LYS A 69 -18.95 12.45 7.55
N THR A 70 -18.52 12.61 6.30
CA THR A 70 -18.05 11.47 5.51
C THR A 70 -16.78 10.94 6.13
N ASN A 71 -16.63 9.62 6.10
CA ASN A 71 -15.45 8.95 6.61
C ASN A 71 -15.01 7.92 5.58
N THR A 72 -13.86 8.14 4.96
CA THR A 72 -13.32 7.21 3.97
C THR A 72 -12.22 6.42 4.63
N THR A 73 -12.35 5.08 4.59
CA THR A 73 -11.40 4.17 5.18
C THR A 73 -10.86 3.22 4.13
N TYR A 74 -9.70 2.64 4.43
CA TYR A 74 -8.96 1.77 3.52
C TYR A 74 -8.53 0.52 4.23
N SER A 75 -8.58 -0.60 3.53
CA SER A 75 -8.09 -1.89 4.04
C SER A 75 -7.36 -2.62 2.92
N ILE A 76 -6.44 -3.50 3.31
CA ILE A 76 -5.72 -4.32 2.34
C ILE A 76 -6.61 -5.49 1.90
N THR A 77 -6.54 -5.84 0.62
CA THR A 77 -7.22 -7.03 0.11
C THR A 77 -6.31 -8.26 0.27
N LYS A 78 -6.88 -9.45 0.07
CA LYS A 78 -6.06 -10.67 0.05
C LYS A 78 -5.04 -10.63 -1.08
N ALA A 79 -5.44 -10.11 -2.24
CA ALA A 79 -4.53 -9.94 -3.37
C ALA A 79 -3.41 -8.96 -3.03
N GLY A 80 -3.74 -7.86 -2.34
CA GLY A 80 -2.75 -6.87 -1.90
C GLY A 80 -1.79 -7.45 -0.89
N GLU A 81 -2.30 -8.20 0.07
CA GLU A 81 -1.47 -8.86 1.07
C GLU A 81 -0.48 -9.83 0.44
N LYS A 82 -0.96 -10.66 -0.48
CA LYS A 82 -0.12 -11.61 -1.18
C LYS A 82 0.93 -10.89 -2.02
N ALA A 83 0.51 -9.92 -2.82
CA ALA A 83 1.42 -9.16 -3.69
C ALA A 83 2.49 -8.44 -2.88
N PHE A 84 2.11 -7.85 -1.75
CA PHE A 84 3.07 -7.13 -0.92
C PHE A 84 4.08 -8.06 -0.25
N LYS A 85 3.62 -9.20 0.24
CA LYS A 85 4.53 -10.22 0.81
C LYS A 85 5.52 -10.72 -0.23
N GLU A 86 5.06 -10.98 -1.45
CA GLU A 86 5.93 -11.41 -2.54
C GLU A 86 6.97 -10.35 -2.88
N HIS A 87 6.55 -9.08 -2.86
CA HIS A 87 7.45 -7.96 -3.11
C HIS A 87 8.53 -7.85 -2.01
N ILE A 88 8.14 -7.99 -0.75
CA ILE A 88 9.08 -7.96 0.37
C ILE A 88 10.05 -9.14 0.28
N ASP A 89 9.54 -10.33 -0.06
CA ASP A 89 10.39 -11.50 -0.25
C ASP A 89 11.41 -11.28 -1.36
N ALA A 90 10.99 -10.62 -2.44
CA ALA A 90 11.88 -10.30 -3.56
C ALA A 90 12.98 -9.33 -3.13
N LEU A 91 12.63 -8.31 -2.34
CA LEU A 91 13.61 -7.38 -1.77
C LEU A 91 14.61 -8.10 -0.87
N GLU A 92 14.11 -8.97 -0.02
CA GLU A 92 14.94 -9.75 0.88
C GLU A 92 15.90 -10.64 0.10
N ALA A 93 15.40 -11.28 -0.96
CA ALA A 93 16.24 -12.13 -1.81
C ALA A 93 17.36 -11.33 -2.49
N ILE A 94 17.09 -10.09 -2.89
CA ILE A 94 18.11 -9.21 -3.47
C ILE A 94 19.22 -8.94 -2.44
N ILE A 95 18.82 -8.60 -1.22
CA ILE A 95 19.78 -8.30 -0.15
C ILE A 95 20.63 -9.53 0.18
N LYS A 96 20.00 -10.68 0.28
CA LYS A 96 20.70 -11.94 0.63
C LYS A 96 21.47 -12.53 -0.53
N GLY A 97 21.02 -12.28 -1.75
CA GLY A 97 21.63 -12.85 -2.94
C GLY A 97 22.87 -12.14 -3.44
N VAL A 98 23.21 -11.00 -2.86
CA VAL A 98 24.35 -10.17 -3.27
C VAL A 98 25.64 -10.64 -2.56
N LYS A 99 25.84 -11.88 -2.48
CA LYS A 99 27.07 -12.40 -1.85
C LYS A 99 28.14 -12.70 -2.87
#